data_511ebacbfe594e90bb8e4ddf9bf819a0
#
_entry.id   511ebacbfe594e90bb8e4ddf9bf819a0
#
_cell.length_a   1.000
_cell.length_b   1.000
_cell.length_c   1.000
_cell.angle_alpha   90.00
_cell.angle_beta   90.00
_cell.angle_gamma   90.00
#
_symmetry.space_group_name_H-M   'P 1'
#
loop_
_entity.id
_entity.type
_entity.pdbx_description
1 polymer ?
#
loop_
_entity_poly.entity_id
_entity_poly.type
_entity_poly.pdbx_seq_one_letter_code
_entity_poly.pdbx_strand_id
1 'polypeptide(L)'
;MTTRVARRVRARPRSRTRATRGRDENEDENETDATTTTTPRLRLRLRGLLARANRGVDADEELRRELERAVDALAEETKDAGANERSNGRWRLEYTTEKETLFLLGARPASTRAYQTIDGDARRLRNEVIFQSGDTEIVFTVDASIEMGASEKRVRFKFTSASIRFGDALRVPIPPFGEGWFENVYVDEDMRVSRDSRGDTLVCARDVNANE
;
A
#
# COMPACT_ATOMS: atom_id res chain seq x y z
N MET A 1 -59.79 37.63 -43.66
CA MET A 1 -60.39 36.61 -44.53
C MET A 1 -59.98 35.30 -43.92
N THR A 2 -60.76 34.78 -42.98
CA THR A 2 -61.85 33.82 -43.11
C THR A 2 -61.42 32.61 -43.96
N THR A 3 -61.20 31.45 -43.37
CA THR A 3 -62.13 30.35 -43.51
C THR A 3 -61.75 29.18 -42.53
N ARG A 4 -62.72 28.79 -41.77
CA ARG A 4 -62.93 27.66 -40.90
C ARG A 4 -63.29 26.44 -41.73
N VAL A 5 -62.90 25.20 -41.33
CA VAL A 5 -63.71 23.96 -41.39
C VAL A 5 -62.92 22.89 -40.60
N ALA A 6 -63.30 22.45 -39.50
CA ALA A 6 -64.27 21.49 -38.94
C ALA A 6 -63.91 20.00 -39.16
N ARG A 7 -63.58 19.35 -38.03
CA ARG A 7 -64.16 18.15 -37.43
C ARG A 7 -64.08 16.82 -38.20
N ARG A 8 -63.37 15.84 -37.62
CA ARG A 8 -64.01 14.53 -37.33
C ARG A 8 -63.28 13.72 -36.27
N VAL A 9 -64.06 13.36 -35.30
CA VAL A 9 -63.82 12.41 -34.23
C VAL A 9 -64.00 10.97 -34.77
N ARG A 10 -63.09 10.04 -34.46
CA ARG A 10 -63.42 8.60 -34.33
C ARG A 10 -62.44 7.87 -33.41
N ALA A 11 -62.93 7.50 -32.31
CA ALA A 11 -63.02 6.18 -31.63
C ALA A 11 -61.77 5.31 -31.55
N ARG A 12 -61.47 4.97 -30.30
CA ARG A 12 -60.58 3.91 -29.77
C ARG A 12 -60.92 2.51 -30.28
N PRO A 13 -59.93 1.60 -30.25
CA PRO A 13 -60.15 0.43 -29.43
C PRO A 13 -59.04 0.16 -28.42
N ARG A 14 -59.44 -0.45 -27.34
CA ARG A 14 -58.65 -1.05 -26.27
C ARG A 14 -57.95 -2.30 -26.79
N SER A 15 -56.69 -2.56 -26.41
CA SER A 15 -56.26 -3.93 -26.13
C SER A 15 -54.97 -3.98 -25.34
N ARG A 16 -55.06 -4.58 -24.22
CA ARG A 16 -54.22 -5.62 -23.62
C ARG A 16 -52.82 -5.23 -23.13
N THR A 17 -52.79 -5.00 -21.83
CA THR A 17 -51.75 -5.36 -20.90
C THR A 17 -51.03 -6.65 -21.29
N ARG A 18 -49.74 -6.59 -21.55
CA ARG A 18 -48.83 -7.72 -21.41
C ARG A 18 -47.71 -7.30 -20.46
N ALA A 19 -47.76 -7.86 -19.27
CA ALA A 19 -46.71 -7.84 -18.29
C ALA A 19 -45.46 -8.44 -18.91
N THR A 20 -44.39 -7.69 -19.07
CA THR A 20 -43.04 -8.20 -19.18
C THR A 20 -42.41 -8.07 -17.80
N ARG A 21 -42.20 -9.24 -17.26
CA ARG A 21 -41.46 -9.54 -16.04
C ARG A 21 -40.13 -8.79 -16.03
N GLY A 22 -39.89 -8.11 -14.90
CA GLY A 22 -38.55 -7.65 -14.51
C GLY A 22 -37.58 -8.83 -14.44
N ARG A 23 -36.50 -8.64 -15.05
CA ARG A 23 -35.28 -9.44 -14.88
C ARG A 23 -34.14 -8.44 -15.18
N ASP A 24 -33.25 -8.38 -14.25
CA ASP A 24 -31.96 -7.69 -14.27
C ASP A 24 -31.79 -6.57 -13.22
N GLU A 25 -32.01 -6.91 -11.91
CA GLU A 25 -31.49 -6.10 -10.79
C GLU A 25 -30.70 -6.92 -9.75
N ASN A 26 -30.27 -8.16 -10.08
CA ASN A 26 -29.60 -9.03 -9.10
C ASN A 26 -28.17 -9.45 -9.48
N GLU A 27 -27.57 -8.92 -10.54
CA GLU A 27 -26.18 -9.30 -10.91
C GLU A 27 -25.11 -8.40 -10.31
N ASP A 28 -25.43 -7.12 -9.97
CA ASP A 28 -24.45 -6.18 -9.41
C ASP A 28 -24.18 -6.36 -7.90
N GLU A 29 -25.13 -6.87 -7.13
CA GLU A 29 -24.92 -7.09 -5.69
C GLU A 29 -24.00 -8.27 -5.37
N ASN A 30 -23.87 -9.25 -6.29
CA ASN A 30 -23.08 -10.45 -6.04
C ASN A 30 -21.60 -10.28 -6.39
N GLU A 31 -21.25 -9.32 -7.26
CA GLU A 31 -19.87 -9.04 -7.64
C GLU A 31 -19.16 -8.20 -6.56
N THR A 32 -19.85 -7.25 -5.94
CA THR A 32 -19.34 -6.45 -4.81
C THR A 32 -19.12 -7.29 -3.56
N ASP A 33 -19.97 -8.26 -3.27
CA ASP A 33 -19.85 -9.12 -2.08
C ASP A 33 -18.72 -10.14 -2.23
N ALA A 34 -18.49 -10.69 -3.43
CA ALA A 34 -17.37 -11.57 -3.73
C ALA A 34 -16.04 -10.86 -3.58
N THR A 35 -15.89 -9.63 -4.08
CA THR A 35 -14.68 -8.81 -3.99
C THR A 35 -14.39 -8.41 -2.54
N THR A 36 -15.42 -8.04 -1.78
CA THR A 36 -15.32 -7.71 -0.34
C THR A 36 -14.81 -8.88 0.50
N THR A 37 -15.06 -10.12 0.08
CA THR A 37 -14.60 -11.32 0.81
C THR A 37 -13.20 -11.74 0.41
N THR A 38 -12.73 -11.41 -0.77
CA THR A 38 -11.43 -11.85 -1.32
C THR A 38 -10.27 -11.11 -0.69
N THR A 39 -10.29 -9.78 -0.64
CA THR A 39 -9.23 -8.95 -0.06
C THR A 39 -8.88 -9.30 1.40
N PRO A 40 -9.84 -9.46 2.33
CA PRO A 40 -9.54 -9.89 3.70
C PRO A 40 -8.86 -11.25 3.79
N ARG A 41 -9.23 -12.21 2.92
CA ARG A 41 -8.59 -13.54 2.86
C ARG A 41 -7.15 -13.45 2.37
N LEU A 42 -6.89 -12.65 1.35
CA LEU A 42 -5.54 -12.41 0.83
C LEU A 42 -4.65 -11.75 1.88
N ARG A 43 -5.15 -10.74 2.60
CA ARG A 43 -4.46 -10.09 3.72
C ARG A 43 -4.12 -11.09 4.83
N LEU A 44 -5.07 -11.92 5.24
CA LEU A 44 -4.86 -12.94 6.26
C LEU A 44 -3.79 -13.95 5.85
N ARG A 45 -3.84 -14.41 4.59
CA ARG A 45 -2.81 -15.28 4.02
C ARG A 45 -1.44 -14.62 4.05
N LEU A 46 -1.33 -13.38 3.58
CA LEU A 46 -0.08 -12.62 3.58
C LEU A 46 0.46 -12.47 5.01
N ARG A 47 -0.36 -12.10 5.99
CA ARG A 47 0.05 -12.02 7.41
C ARG A 47 0.58 -13.35 7.95
N GLY A 48 -0.04 -14.47 7.59
CA GLY A 48 0.43 -15.81 8.00
C GLY A 48 1.81 -16.15 7.43
N LEU A 49 2.11 -15.73 6.21
CA LEU A 49 3.43 -15.88 5.58
C LEU A 49 4.48 -14.96 6.22
N LEU A 50 4.11 -13.70 6.48
CA LEU A 50 4.98 -12.69 7.11
C LEU A 50 5.47 -13.15 8.49
N ALA A 51 4.61 -13.81 9.29
CA ALA A 51 4.96 -14.33 10.61
C ALA A 51 6.10 -15.34 10.58
N ARG A 52 6.33 -16.02 9.44
CA ARG A 52 7.39 -17.01 9.24
C ARG A 52 8.69 -16.41 8.70
N ALA A 53 8.61 -15.21 8.10
CA ALA A 53 9.69 -14.64 7.30
C ALA A 53 10.72 -13.84 8.12
N ASN A 54 10.44 -13.52 9.39
CA ASN A 54 11.29 -12.64 10.21
C ASN A 54 11.78 -11.41 9.39
N ARG A 55 10.85 -10.67 8.85
CA ARG A 55 11.11 -9.48 7.99
C ARG A 55 11.90 -9.78 6.71
N GLY A 56 11.99 -11.03 6.29
CA GLY A 56 12.74 -11.48 5.12
C GLY A 56 14.10 -12.13 5.45
N VAL A 57 14.60 -11.97 6.67
CA VAL A 57 15.92 -12.51 7.09
C VAL A 57 15.92 -14.04 7.03
N ASP A 58 14.85 -14.68 7.51
CA ASP A 58 14.71 -16.15 7.57
C ASP A 58 13.89 -16.73 6.41
N ALA A 59 13.52 -15.89 5.43
CA ALA A 59 12.76 -16.34 4.28
C ALA A 59 13.66 -17.12 3.32
N ASP A 60 13.43 -18.43 3.22
CA ASP A 60 13.98 -19.24 2.15
C ASP A 60 13.34 -18.92 0.79
N GLU A 61 13.82 -19.55 -0.26
CA GLU A 61 13.36 -19.26 -1.61
C GLU A 61 11.89 -19.67 -1.84
N GLU A 62 11.41 -20.71 -1.18
CA GLU A 62 10.02 -21.17 -1.28
C GLU A 62 9.08 -20.16 -0.60
N LEU A 63 9.40 -19.75 0.62
CA LEU A 63 8.62 -18.75 1.35
C LEU A 63 8.62 -17.40 0.64
N ARG A 64 9.75 -16.98 0.04
CA ARG A 64 9.80 -15.77 -0.80
C ARG A 64 8.85 -15.85 -1.98
N ARG A 65 8.83 -16.98 -2.70
CA ARG A 65 7.90 -17.19 -3.82
C ARG A 65 6.43 -17.22 -3.37
N GLU A 66 6.15 -17.74 -2.18
CA GLU A 66 4.79 -17.71 -1.62
C GLU A 66 4.36 -16.30 -1.26
N LEU A 67 5.27 -15.50 -0.66
CA LEU A 67 5.05 -14.10 -0.32
C LEU A 67 4.80 -13.26 -1.58
N GLU A 68 5.65 -13.39 -2.60
CA GLU A 68 5.47 -12.66 -3.87
C GLU A 68 4.13 -13.00 -4.54
N ARG A 69 3.73 -14.29 -4.59
CA ARG A 69 2.41 -14.68 -5.11
C ARG A 69 1.25 -14.09 -4.31
N ALA A 70 1.39 -13.99 -2.98
CA ALA A 70 0.35 -13.39 -2.15
C ALA A 70 0.28 -11.86 -2.35
N VAL A 71 1.41 -11.20 -2.54
CA VAL A 71 1.51 -9.78 -2.89
C VAL A 71 0.91 -9.52 -4.26
N ASP A 72 1.24 -10.34 -5.28
CA ASP A 72 0.69 -10.21 -6.63
C ASP A 72 -0.84 -10.33 -6.63
N ALA A 73 -1.37 -11.33 -5.94
CA ALA A 73 -2.81 -11.51 -5.83
C ALA A 73 -3.50 -10.32 -5.15
N LEU A 74 -2.90 -9.76 -4.10
CA LEU A 74 -3.43 -8.60 -3.41
C LEU A 74 -3.37 -7.33 -4.27
N ALA A 75 -2.27 -7.14 -5.01
CA ALA A 75 -2.08 -6.01 -5.90
C ALA A 75 -3.07 -6.03 -7.09
N GLU A 76 -3.34 -7.22 -7.65
CA GLU A 76 -4.31 -7.38 -8.73
C GLU A 76 -5.73 -7.08 -8.28
N GLU A 77 -6.13 -7.57 -7.11
CA GLU A 77 -7.47 -7.35 -6.52
C GLU A 77 -7.73 -5.86 -6.23
N THR A 78 -6.68 -5.07 -5.98
CA THR A 78 -6.80 -3.67 -5.57
C THR A 78 -6.17 -2.69 -6.56
N LYS A 79 -5.96 -3.11 -7.80
CA LYS A 79 -5.23 -2.34 -8.82
C LYS A 79 -5.74 -0.92 -9.06
N ASP A 80 -7.04 -0.70 -8.87
CA ASP A 80 -7.70 0.59 -9.13
C ASP A 80 -7.81 1.48 -7.87
N ALA A 81 -7.37 0.99 -6.71
CA ALA A 81 -7.40 1.76 -5.47
C ALA A 81 -6.31 2.83 -5.45
N GLY A 82 -6.68 4.08 -5.20
CA GLY A 82 -5.74 5.20 -4.98
C GLY A 82 -4.85 4.92 -3.77
N ALA A 83 -3.54 4.77 -4.01
CA ALA A 83 -2.63 4.28 -2.98
C ALA A 83 -1.91 5.39 -2.22
N ASN A 84 -1.55 6.50 -2.88
CA ASN A 84 -0.69 7.51 -2.27
C ASN A 84 -1.37 8.34 -1.19
N GLU A 85 -2.68 8.64 -1.32
CA GLU A 85 -3.44 9.39 -0.30
C GLU A 85 -3.41 8.75 1.09
N ARG A 86 -3.38 7.40 1.13
CA ARG A 86 -3.38 6.62 2.37
C ARG A 86 -1.99 6.28 2.87
N SER A 87 -0.94 6.57 2.08
CA SER A 87 0.42 6.19 2.42
C SER A 87 1.09 7.10 3.46
N ASN A 88 0.51 8.26 3.76
CA ASN A 88 1.02 9.15 4.80
C ASN A 88 1.02 8.47 6.17
N GLY A 89 2.05 8.76 6.96
CA GLY A 89 2.20 8.25 8.32
C GLY A 89 3.46 7.41 8.52
N ARG A 90 3.57 6.81 9.69
CA ARG A 90 4.69 5.95 10.08
C ARG A 90 4.33 4.48 9.88
N TRP A 91 5.26 3.75 9.26
CA TRP A 91 5.10 2.37 8.84
C TRP A 91 6.23 1.52 9.39
N ARG A 92 5.89 0.46 10.11
CA ARG A 92 6.85 -0.52 10.62
C ARG A 92 7.07 -1.60 9.56
N LEU A 93 8.32 -1.93 9.30
CA LEU A 93 8.70 -2.99 8.35
C LEU A 93 8.30 -4.37 8.88
N GLU A 94 7.55 -5.10 8.07
CA GLU A 94 7.16 -6.51 8.31
C GLU A 94 7.90 -7.48 7.36
N TYR A 95 8.29 -7.02 6.16
CA TYR A 95 9.01 -7.82 5.19
C TYR A 95 9.69 -6.96 4.15
N THR A 96 10.87 -7.38 3.72
CA THR A 96 11.55 -6.80 2.55
C THR A 96 12.40 -7.84 1.83
N THR A 97 12.65 -7.59 0.54
CA THR A 97 13.67 -8.28 -0.25
C THR A 97 14.91 -7.42 -0.50
N GLU A 98 14.91 -6.16 -0.05
CA GLU A 98 16.06 -5.25 -0.20
C GLU A 98 17.28 -5.77 0.57
N LYS A 99 18.36 -6.05 -0.16
CA LYS A 99 19.57 -6.68 0.40
C LYS A 99 20.25 -5.81 1.45
N GLU A 100 20.29 -4.51 1.26
CA GLU A 100 20.90 -3.55 2.18
C GLU A 100 20.14 -3.50 3.51
N THR A 101 18.82 -3.48 3.45
CA THR A 101 17.95 -3.54 4.63
C THR A 101 18.07 -4.89 5.33
N LEU A 102 18.05 -6.00 4.58
CA LEU A 102 18.23 -7.36 5.14
C LEU A 102 19.59 -7.52 5.82
N PHE A 103 20.65 -6.95 5.28
CA PHE A 103 21.97 -6.96 5.92
C PHE A 103 21.95 -6.28 7.30
N LEU A 104 21.32 -5.11 7.40
CA LEU A 104 21.16 -4.40 8.69
C LEU A 104 20.28 -5.17 9.68
N LEU A 105 19.17 -5.74 9.21
CA LEU A 105 18.26 -6.55 10.03
C LEU A 105 18.94 -7.84 10.54
N GLY A 106 19.73 -8.49 9.68
CA GLY A 106 20.43 -9.75 10.00
C GLY A 106 21.55 -9.59 11.02
N ALA A 107 22.12 -8.39 11.15
CA ALA A 107 23.18 -8.14 12.12
C ALA A 107 22.75 -8.36 13.57
N ARG A 108 21.49 -8.03 13.94
CA ARG A 108 20.92 -8.25 15.29
C ARG A 108 19.38 -8.40 15.19
N PRO A 109 18.88 -9.50 14.67
CA PRO A 109 17.47 -9.61 14.26
C PRO A 109 16.46 -9.42 15.41
N ALA A 110 16.78 -9.87 16.62
CA ALA A 110 15.84 -9.80 17.75
C ALA A 110 15.62 -8.38 18.31
N SER A 111 16.60 -7.49 18.15
CA SER A 111 16.55 -6.12 18.70
C SER A 111 16.38 -5.04 17.64
N THR A 112 16.32 -5.41 16.36
CA THR A 112 16.24 -4.45 15.27
C THR A 112 14.79 -4.13 14.92
N ARG A 113 14.48 -2.87 14.80
CA ARG A 113 13.20 -2.34 14.30
C ARG A 113 13.49 -1.45 13.10
N ALA A 114 12.66 -1.50 12.09
CA ALA A 114 12.80 -0.66 10.92
C ALA A 114 11.47 0.05 10.62
N TYR A 115 11.56 1.32 10.29
CA TYR A 115 10.42 2.17 10.03
C TYR A 115 10.63 3.01 8.78
N GLN A 116 9.52 3.32 8.12
CA GLN A 116 9.47 4.32 7.07
C GLN A 116 8.35 5.31 7.40
N THR A 117 8.69 6.60 7.47
CA THR A 117 7.72 7.68 7.63
C THR A 117 7.56 8.40 6.31
N ILE A 118 6.31 8.56 5.86
CA ILE A 118 5.94 9.28 4.64
C ILE A 118 5.10 10.49 5.06
N ASP A 119 5.53 11.67 4.63
CA ASP A 119 4.82 12.94 4.78
C ASP A 119 4.69 13.57 3.39
N GLY A 120 3.55 13.32 2.75
CA GLY A 120 3.27 13.82 1.40
C GLY A 120 3.11 15.33 1.34
N ASP A 121 2.61 15.95 2.41
CA ASP A 121 2.42 17.40 2.50
C ASP A 121 3.76 18.13 2.60
N ALA A 122 4.65 17.63 3.46
CA ALA A 122 6.01 18.12 3.59
C ALA A 122 6.95 17.60 2.49
N ARG A 123 6.50 16.71 1.62
CA ARG A 123 7.29 16.03 0.56
C ARG A 123 8.54 15.37 1.13
N ARG A 124 8.39 14.65 2.23
CA ARG A 124 9.47 14.00 2.95
C ARG A 124 9.21 12.50 3.12
N LEU A 125 10.30 11.76 3.08
CA LEU A 125 10.34 10.36 3.45
C LEU A 125 11.53 10.16 4.38
N ARG A 126 11.35 9.40 5.44
CA ARG A 126 12.41 9.01 6.37
C ARG A 126 12.40 7.50 6.57
N ASN A 127 13.54 6.89 6.40
CA ASN A 127 13.80 5.50 6.79
C ASN A 127 14.62 5.49 8.06
N GLU A 128 14.25 4.64 9.00
CA GLU A 128 14.95 4.46 10.28
C GLU A 128 15.16 2.96 10.52
N VAL A 129 16.39 2.58 10.84
CA VAL A 129 16.71 1.25 11.38
C VAL A 129 17.28 1.46 12.78
N ILE A 130 16.61 0.88 13.76
CA ILE A 130 16.89 1.05 15.19
C ILE A 130 17.30 -0.30 15.76
N PHE A 131 18.44 -0.38 16.41
CA PHE A 131 18.87 -1.58 17.10
C PHE A 131 19.58 -1.24 18.40
N GLN A 132 19.50 -2.18 19.37
CA GLN A 132 20.08 -2.04 20.67
C GLN A 132 21.46 -2.71 20.72
N SER A 133 22.45 -2.04 21.28
CA SER A 133 23.78 -2.59 21.55
C SER A 133 24.17 -2.34 23.00
N GLY A 134 23.97 -3.33 23.88
CA GLY A 134 23.99 -3.13 25.33
C GLY A 134 22.92 -2.13 25.73
N ASP A 135 23.27 -1.14 26.52
CA ASP A 135 22.37 -0.07 26.93
C ASP A 135 22.25 1.09 25.91
N THR A 136 22.98 0.99 24.79
CA THR A 136 23.00 2.04 23.78
C THR A 136 22.07 1.72 22.62
N GLU A 137 21.13 2.63 22.35
CA GLU A 137 20.34 2.61 21.13
C GLU A 137 21.16 3.19 19.95
N ILE A 138 21.19 2.47 18.86
CA ILE A 138 21.83 2.91 17.62
C ILE A 138 20.74 3.08 16.56
N VAL A 139 20.70 4.27 15.96
CA VAL A 139 19.71 4.62 14.93
C VAL A 139 20.41 5.01 13.64
N PHE A 140 20.16 4.23 12.59
CA PHE A 140 20.52 4.61 11.23
C PHE A 140 19.31 5.30 10.59
N THR A 141 19.49 6.53 10.13
CA THR A 141 18.45 7.37 9.51
C THR A 141 18.84 7.77 8.12
N VAL A 142 17.90 7.66 7.17
CA VAL A 142 18.04 8.20 5.82
C VAL A 142 16.82 9.04 5.51
N ASP A 143 17.04 10.32 5.19
CA ASP A 143 15.98 11.23 4.75
C ASP A 143 15.99 11.37 3.23
N ALA A 144 14.81 11.55 2.66
CA ALA A 144 14.62 11.80 1.24
C ALA A 144 13.57 12.89 1.00
N SER A 145 13.73 13.65 -0.08
CA SER A 145 12.63 14.37 -0.71
C SER A 145 11.82 13.40 -1.56
N ILE A 146 10.49 13.60 -1.61
CA ILE A 146 9.60 12.80 -2.44
C ILE A 146 8.74 13.66 -3.36
N GLU A 147 8.39 13.05 -4.50
CA GLU A 147 7.36 13.55 -5.41
C GLU A 147 6.29 12.47 -5.55
N MET A 148 5.06 12.81 -5.24
CA MET A 148 3.91 11.91 -5.32
C MET A 148 2.66 12.67 -5.74
N GLY A 149 1.93 12.15 -6.71
CA GLY A 149 0.58 12.63 -7.04
C GLY A 149 -0.46 11.89 -6.21
N ALA A 150 -1.54 12.57 -5.81
CA ALA A 150 -2.60 11.97 -4.98
C ALA A 150 -3.25 10.74 -5.65
N SER A 151 -3.48 10.82 -6.97
CA SER A 151 -4.07 9.74 -7.78
C SER A 151 -3.05 8.75 -8.35
N GLU A 152 -1.76 8.94 -8.07
CA GLU A 152 -0.70 8.07 -8.57
C GLU A 152 -0.37 6.99 -7.54
N LYS A 153 0.16 5.85 -8.02
CA LYS A 153 0.73 4.80 -7.16
C LYS A 153 2.22 4.99 -6.94
N ARG A 154 2.88 5.71 -7.86
CA ARG A 154 4.33 5.90 -7.88
C ARG A 154 4.75 7.09 -7.04
N VAL A 155 5.75 6.86 -6.21
CA VAL A 155 6.46 7.87 -5.40
C VAL A 155 7.90 7.89 -5.87
N ARG A 156 8.39 9.03 -6.37
CA ARG A 156 9.80 9.26 -6.66
C ARG A 156 10.48 9.78 -5.41
N PHE A 157 11.69 9.34 -5.16
CA PHE A 157 12.48 9.81 -4.03
C PHE A 157 13.92 10.14 -4.43
N LYS A 158 14.51 11.08 -3.69
CA LYS A 158 15.93 11.41 -3.75
C LYS A 158 16.46 11.59 -2.33
N PHE A 159 17.47 10.82 -1.96
CA PHE A 159 18.08 10.92 -0.64
C PHE A 159 18.74 12.29 -0.44
N THR A 160 18.47 12.91 0.70
CA THR A 160 18.93 14.26 1.06
C THR A 160 19.88 14.27 2.23
N SER A 161 19.76 13.32 3.15
CA SER A 161 20.68 13.15 4.28
C SER A 161 20.70 11.70 4.76
N ALA A 162 21.82 11.31 5.38
CA ALA A 162 21.90 10.06 6.14
C ALA A 162 22.77 10.25 7.37
N SER A 163 22.52 9.50 8.44
CA SER A 163 23.30 9.55 9.67
C SER A 163 23.17 8.29 10.50
N ILE A 164 24.17 8.01 11.33
CA ILE A 164 24.08 7.06 12.44
C ILE A 164 24.13 7.83 13.76
N ARG A 165 23.21 7.55 14.66
CA ARG A 165 23.18 8.07 16.03
C ARG A 165 23.49 6.95 17.01
N PHE A 166 24.35 7.22 17.96
CA PHE A 166 24.74 6.33 19.05
C PHE A 166 24.27 6.95 20.37
N GLY A 167 23.19 6.43 20.96
CA GLY A 167 22.53 7.02 22.11
C GLY A 167 22.19 8.48 21.87
N ASP A 168 22.35 9.31 22.90
CA ASP A 168 22.11 10.77 22.81
C ASP A 168 23.39 11.56 22.55
N ALA A 169 24.56 10.92 22.65
CA ALA A 169 25.85 11.60 22.70
C ALA A 169 26.49 11.84 21.32
N LEU A 170 26.28 10.97 20.35
CA LEU A 170 27.03 11.02 19.09
C LEU A 170 26.13 10.82 17.88
N ARG A 171 26.19 11.74 16.93
CA ARG A 171 25.59 11.62 15.62
C ARG A 171 26.64 11.80 14.53
N VAL A 172 26.80 10.79 13.69
CA VAL A 172 27.78 10.78 12.58
C VAL A 172 27.00 10.92 11.27
N PRO A 173 27.21 12.00 10.51
CA PRO A 173 26.62 12.16 9.20
C PRO A 173 27.27 11.19 8.21
N ILE A 174 26.47 10.69 7.27
CA ILE A 174 26.90 9.83 6.16
C ILE A 174 26.46 10.53 4.87
N PRO A 175 27.29 10.56 3.83
CA PRO A 175 26.88 11.08 2.54
C PRO A 175 25.66 10.32 2.02
N PRO A 176 24.56 11.00 1.65
CA PRO A 176 23.39 10.34 1.07
C PRO A 176 23.69 9.99 -0.38
N PHE A 177 23.38 8.75 -0.79
CA PHE A 177 23.49 8.30 -2.17
C PHE A 177 22.22 7.60 -2.58
N GLY A 178 21.69 7.97 -3.75
CA GLY A 178 20.61 7.27 -4.42
C GLY A 178 19.37 8.12 -4.62
N GLU A 179 18.72 7.77 -5.69
CA GLU A 179 17.37 8.21 -6.06
C GLU A 179 16.67 7.05 -6.75
N GLY A 180 15.36 7.08 -6.79
CA GLY A 180 14.59 6.03 -7.39
C GLY A 180 13.11 6.30 -7.27
N TRP A 181 12.33 5.25 -7.38
CA TRP A 181 10.90 5.29 -7.16
C TRP A 181 10.42 3.97 -6.55
N PHE A 182 9.30 4.03 -5.89
CA PHE A 182 8.53 2.85 -5.53
C PHE A 182 7.06 3.05 -5.90
N GLU A 183 6.33 1.97 -6.07
CA GLU A 183 4.89 1.97 -6.29
C GLU A 183 4.20 1.34 -5.11
N ASN A 184 3.20 2.04 -4.56
CA ASN A 184 2.31 1.47 -3.59
C ASN A 184 1.31 0.57 -4.32
N VAL A 185 1.52 -0.75 -4.28
CA VAL A 185 0.65 -1.73 -4.94
C VAL A 185 -0.58 -2.07 -4.10
N TYR A 186 -0.50 -1.84 -2.79
CA TYR A 186 -1.62 -1.95 -1.86
C TYR A 186 -1.43 -1.00 -0.67
N VAL A 187 -2.49 -0.29 -0.28
CA VAL A 187 -2.50 0.51 0.97
C VAL A 187 -3.89 0.50 1.58
N ASP A 188 -3.97 0.15 2.86
CA ASP A 188 -5.15 0.33 3.69
C ASP A 188 -4.80 1.02 5.02
N GLU A 189 -5.70 0.93 6.00
CA GLU A 189 -5.50 1.55 7.32
C GLU A 189 -4.33 0.92 8.09
N ASP A 190 -4.07 -0.39 7.90
CA ASP A 190 -3.15 -1.19 8.71
C ASP A 190 -1.90 -1.63 7.95
N MET A 191 -1.97 -1.75 6.63
CA MET A 191 -0.95 -2.39 5.81
C MET A 191 -0.64 -1.59 4.57
N ARG A 192 0.64 -1.53 4.23
CA ARG A 192 1.14 -0.99 2.97
C ARG A 192 2.08 -1.98 2.32
N VAL A 193 1.88 -2.21 1.03
CA VAL A 193 2.78 -3.01 0.19
C VAL A 193 3.27 -2.14 -0.94
N SER A 194 4.58 -2.10 -1.15
CA SER A 194 5.20 -1.37 -2.24
C SER A 194 6.28 -2.18 -2.95
N ARG A 195 6.53 -1.82 -4.20
CA ARG A 195 7.64 -2.33 -5.02
C ARG A 195 8.51 -1.18 -5.49
N ASP A 196 9.81 -1.35 -5.40
CA ASP A 196 10.75 -0.32 -5.81
C ASP A 196 11.21 -0.49 -7.27
N SER A 197 12.05 0.44 -7.74
CA SER A 197 12.60 0.47 -9.10
C SER A 197 13.54 -0.70 -9.42
N ARG A 198 13.97 -1.46 -8.42
CA ARG A 198 14.81 -2.66 -8.56
C ARG A 198 13.99 -3.95 -8.56
N GLY A 199 12.68 -3.83 -8.31
CA GLY A 199 11.76 -4.96 -8.14
C GLY A 199 11.73 -5.51 -6.73
N ASP A 200 12.32 -4.82 -5.75
CA ASP A 200 12.27 -5.23 -4.36
C ASP A 200 10.88 -4.96 -3.77
N THR A 201 10.40 -5.90 -2.97
CA THR A 201 9.11 -5.83 -2.27
C THR A 201 9.30 -5.35 -0.84
N LEU A 202 8.43 -4.44 -0.41
CA LEU A 202 8.34 -3.92 0.94
C LEU A 202 6.92 -4.10 1.47
N VAL A 203 6.77 -4.78 2.60
CA VAL A 203 5.49 -4.90 3.32
C VAL A 203 5.65 -4.26 4.69
N CYS A 204 4.75 -3.33 4.99
CA CYS A 204 4.77 -2.58 6.25
C CYS A 204 3.40 -2.63 6.95
N ALA A 205 3.42 -2.62 8.27
CA ALA A 205 2.26 -2.36 9.11
C ALA A 205 2.26 -0.90 9.59
N ARG A 206 1.08 -0.31 9.75
CA ARG A 206 0.97 1.04 10.31
C ARG A 206 1.45 1.04 11.76
N ASP A 207 2.30 1.99 12.10
CA ASP A 207 2.76 2.21 13.47
C ASP A 207 1.78 3.16 14.18
N VAL A 208 0.87 2.58 14.95
CA VAL A 208 -0.18 3.33 15.68
C VAL A 208 0.36 4.04 16.92
N ASN A 209 1.57 3.68 17.40
CA ASN A 209 2.19 4.26 18.58
C ASN A 209 3.07 5.49 18.27
N ALA A 210 3.06 5.96 17.03
CA ALA A 210 3.90 7.07 16.59
C ALA A 210 3.46 8.46 17.11
N ASN A 211 2.31 8.54 17.79
CA ASN A 211 1.71 9.80 18.27
C ASN A 211 1.75 9.94 19.81
N GLU A 212 2.48 9.06 20.50
CA GLU A 212 2.75 9.18 21.95
C GLU A 212 4.20 9.74 22.20
#